data_7597f3ea4d84082b36af4622efd39672
#
_entry.id   7597f3ea4d84082b36af4622efd39672
#
_cell.length_a   1.000
_cell.length_b   1.000
_cell.length_c   1.000
_cell.angle_alpha   90.00
_cell.angle_beta   90.00
_cell.angle_gamma   90.00
#
_symmetry.space_group_name_H-M   'P 1'
#
loop_
_entity.id
_entity.type
_entity.pdbx_description
1 polymer ?
#
loop_
_entity_poly.entity_id
_entity_poly.type
_entity_poly.pdbx_seq_one_letter_code
_entity_poly.pdbx_strand_id
1 'polypeptide(L)'
;MVKLRLQRFGTHKKPFYRIVAADARKTRDGRYLEIVGVYEPTKQPTFVEIDNELAKKWLHAGAQPTDTVRSLLKKAGVIDEFLSEKNSK
;
A
#
# COMPACT_ATOMS: atom_id res chain seq x y z
N MET A 1 -0.65 11.39 11.19
CA MET A 1 -1.46 10.33 10.55
C MET A 1 -0.68 9.66 9.44
N VAL A 2 -0.63 8.35 9.45
CA VAL A 2 0.04 7.58 8.40
C VAL A 2 -0.96 7.17 7.34
N LYS A 3 -0.57 7.30 6.07
CA LYS A 3 -1.38 6.84 4.96
C LYS A 3 -0.62 5.78 4.16
N LEU A 4 -1.37 4.79 3.67
CA LEU A 4 -0.84 3.82 2.70
C LEU A 4 -1.24 4.33 1.33
N ARG A 5 -0.27 4.70 0.52
CA ARG A 5 -0.53 5.30 -0.79
C ARG A 5 0.45 4.80 -1.83
N LEU A 6 0.10 5.04 -3.08
CA LEU A 6 0.99 4.71 -4.19
C LEU A 6 1.97 5.87 -4.41
N GLN A 7 3.22 5.52 -4.62
CA GLN A 7 4.24 6.47 -5.01
C GLN A 7 4.86 6.02 -6.32
N ARG A 8 4.99 6.94 -7.26
CA ARG A 8 5.51 6.62 -8.57
C ARG A 8 7.03 6.51 -8.55
N PHE A 9 7.53 5.49 -9.23
CA PHE A 9 8.95 5.25 -9.45
C PHE A 9 9.17 4.90 -10.92
N GLY A 10 10.42 4.72 -11.29
CA GLY A 10 10.78 4.31 -12.64
C GLY A 10 10.95 5.48 -13.58
N THR A 11 11.11 5.16 -14.87
CA THR A 11 11.33 6.18 -15.90
C THR A 11 10.02 6.72 -16.41
N HIS A 12 10.11 7.79 -17.21
CA HIS A 12 8.95 8.40 -17.84
C HIS A 12 8.17 7.40 -18.72
N LYS A 13 8.88 6.49 -19.39
CA LYS A 13 8.28 5.53 -20.30
C LYS A 13 7.87 4.22 -19.62
N LYS A 14 8.46 3.90 -18.49
CA LYS A 14 8.17 2.66 -17.77
C LYS A 14 7.93 2.95 -16.31
N PRO A 15 6.80 3.58 -15.99
CA PRO A 15 6.48 3.88 -14.60
C PRO A 15 6.07 2.61 -13.86
N PHE A 16 6.43 2.54 -12.60
CA PHE A 16 5.86 1.57 -11.68
C PHE A 16 5.57 2.27 -10.37
N TYR A 17 4.77 1.63 -9.56
CA TYR A 17 4.34 2.24 -8.31
C TYR A 17 4.70 1.33 -7.15
N ARG A 18 4.96 1.95 -6.02
CA ARG A 18 5.12 1.21 -4.76
C ARG A 18 4.05 1.66 -3.80
N ILE A 19 3.52 0.70 -3.03
CA ILE A 19 2.60 1.01 -1.94
C ILE A 19 3.49 1.35 -0.76
N VAL A 20 3.37 2.57 -0.26
CA VAL A 20 4.22 3.04 0.83
C VAL A 20 3.39 3.54 1.99
N ALA A 21 3.94 3.37 3.20
CA ALA A 21 3.41 3.99 4.40
C ALA A 21 4.11 5.33 4.54
N ALA A 22 3.34 6.41 4.55
CA ALA A 22 3.91 7.77 4.61
C ALA A 22 3.12 8.62 5.59
N ASP A 23 3.83 9.47 6.32
CA ASP A 23 3.20 10.42 7.21
C ASP A 23 2.55 11.52 6.40
N ALA A 24 1.24 11.71 6.56
CA ALA A 24 0.49 12.71 5.81
C ALA A 24 0.98 14.12 6.05
N ARG A 25 1.66 14.36 7.16
CA ARG A 25 2.22 15.67 7.49
C ARG A 25 3.54 15.95 6.78
N LYS A 26 4.19 14.91 6.28
CA LYS A 26 5.51 15.01 5.64
C LYS A 26 5.42 14.54 4.21
N THR A 27 4.58 15.19 3.43
CA THR A 27 4.37 14.81 2.04
C THR A 27 5.40 15.38 1.08
N ARG A 28 6.25 16.28 1.55
CA ARG A 28 7.29 16.90 0.73
C ARG A 28 8.39 15.89 0.44
N ASP A 29 9.02 16.02 -0.71
CA ASP A 29 10.19 15.23 -1.10
C ASP A 29 9.93 13.74 -1.29
N GLY A 30 8.66 13.32 -1.33
CA GLY A 30 8.32 11.93 -1.57
C GLY A 30 8.82 10.95 -0.51
N ARG A 31 9.07 11.44 0.68
CA ARG A 31 9.56 10.59 1.78
C ARG A 31 8.49 9.62 2.25
N TYR A 32 8.91 8.45 2.61
CA TYR A 32 8.01 7.43 3.14
C TYR A 32 8.70 6.72 4.31
N LEU A 33 7.86 6.08 5.13
CA LEU A 33 8.33 5.35 6.31
C LEU A 33 8.74 3.92 5.95
N GLU A 34 7.95 3.29 5.08
CA GLU A 34 8.19 1.89 4.74
C GLU A 34 7.52 1.54 3.42
N ILE A 35 8.14 0.62 2.68
CA ILE A 35 7.57 0.10 1.44
C ILE A 35 6.79 -1.17 1.78
N VAL A 36 5.51 -1.20 1.41
CA VAL A 36 4.59 -2.29 1.73
C VAL A 36 4.38 -3.22 0.53
N GLY A 37 4.49 -2.69 -0.68
CA GLY A 37 4.27 -3.52 -1.86
C GLY A 37 4.65 -2.80 -3.14
N VAL A 38 4.44 -3.51 -4.26
CA VAL A 38 4.75 -3.01 -5.60
C VAL A 38 3.53 -3.19 -6.48
N TYR A 39 3.27 -2.21 -7.35
CA TYR A 39 2.17 -2.25 -8.29
C TYR A 39 2.67 -1.81 -9.66
N GLU A 40 2.56 -2.69 -10.64
CA GLU A 40 2.99 -2.41 -12.01
C GLU A 40 1.82 -2.64 -12.96
N PRO A 41 0.98 -1.61 -13.19
CA PRO A 41 -0.21 -1.77 -14.02
C PRO A 41 0.08 -1.94 -15.51
N THR A 42 1.28 -1.56 -15.95
CA THR A 42 1.66 -1.68 -17.37
C THR A 42 2.06 -3.07 -17.77
N LYS A 43 2.28 -3.97 -16.82
CA LYS A 43 2.60 -5.37 -17.14
C LYS A 43 1.37 -6.15 -17.54
N GLN A 44 1.57 -7.16 -18.37
CA GLN A 44 0.51 -8.06 -18.84
C GLN A 44 0.81 -9.48 -18.38
N PRO A 45 0.10 -10.03 -17.39
CA PRO A 45 -0.95 -9.37 -16.59
C PRO A 45 -0.39 -8.35 -15.60
N THR A 46 -1.27 -7.51 -15.07
CA THR A 46 -0.88 -6.52 -14.07
C THR A 46 -0.17 -7.20 -12.91
N PHE A 47 0.99 -6.66 -12.54
CA PHE A 47 1.77 -7.23 -11.45
C PHE A 47 1.50 -6.48 -10.15
N VAL A 48 1.13 -7.23 -9.12
CA VAL A 48 0.93 -6.69 -7.77
C VAL A 48 1.56 -7.65 -6.79
N GLU A 49 2.43 -7.12 -5.94
CA GLU A 49 3.02 -7.89 -4.87
C GLU A 49 2.90 -7.07 -3.59
N ILE A 50 2.34 -7.67 -2.55
CA ILE A 50 2.09 -6.99 -1.28
C ILE A 50 2.63 -7.85 -0.15
N ASP A 51 3.39 -7.22 0.75
CA ASP A 51 3.78 -7.86 2.00
C ASP A 51 2.58 -7.80 2.94
N ASN A 52 1.82 -8.89 2.99
CA ASN A 52 0.56 -8.94 3.75
C ASN A 52 0.77 -8.65 5.23
N GLU A 53 1.82 -9.20 5.81
CA GLU A 53 2.10 -8.99 7.24
C GLU A 53 2.40 -7.52 7.53
N LEU A 54 3.20 -6.91 6.68
CA LEU A 54 3.57 -5.52 6.85
C LEU A 54 2.37 -4.59 6.63
N ALA A 55 1.56 -4.89 5.63
CA ALA A 55 0.34 -4.12 5.37
C ALA A 55 -0.62 -4.20 6.56
N LYS A 56 -0.81 -5.39 7.12
CA LYS A 56 -1.67 -5.55 8.30
C LYS A 56 -1.11 -4.81 9.51
N LYS A 57 0.19 -4.85 9.69
CA LYS A 57 0.86 -4.11 10.77
C LYS A 57 0.49 -2.64 10.73
N TRP A 58 0.60 -2.03 9.55
CA TRP A 58 0.28 -0.62 9.39
C TRP A 58 -1.21 -0.33 9.57
N LEU A 59 -2.07 -1.24 9.08
CA LEU A 59 -3.51 -1.08 9.27
C LEU A 59 -3.88 -1.16 10.77
N HIS A 60 -3.28 -2.07 11.51
CA HIS A 60 -3.50 -2.16 12.95
C HIS A 60 -2.98 -0.92 13.69
N ALA A 61 -1.97 -0.28 13.14
CA ALA A 61 -1.43 0.96 13.70
C ALA A 61 -2.28 2.19 13.33
N GLY A 62 -3.35 2.00 12.56
CA GLY A 62 -4.25 3.09 12.21
C GLY A 62 -3.97 3.76 10.88
N ALA A 63 -3.09 3.19 10.07
CA ALA A 63 -2.81 3.77 8.75
C ALA A 63 -4.05 3.75 7.87
N GLN A 64 -4.25 4.83 7.10
CA GLN A 64 -5.42 4.98 6.23
C GLN A 64 -5.02 4.73 4.78
N PRO A 65 -5.53 3.68 4.14
CA PRO A 65 -5.22 3.43 2.73
C PRO A 65 -5.99 4.40 1.82
N THR A 66 -5.36 4.83 0.75
CA THR A 66 -6.07 5.55 -0.31
C THR A 66 -7.00 4.59 -1.02
N ASP A 67 -7.95 5.12 -1.81
CA ASP A 67 -8.94 4.28 -2.49
C ASP A 67 -8.27 3.22 -3.37
N THR A 68 -7.28 3.61 -4.15
CA THR A 68 -6.57 2.67 -5.02
C THR A 68 -5.85 1.59 -4.21
N VAL A 69 -5.13 1.99 -3.16
CA VAL A 69 -4.41 1.04 -2.31
C VAL A 69 -5.39 0.12 -1.60
N ARG A 70 -6.51 0.65 -1.13
CA ARG A 70 -7.53 -0.15 -0.47
C ARG A 70 -8.06 -1.24 -1.40
N SER A 71 -8.30 -0.89 -2.68
CA SER A 71 -8.74 -1.87 -3.67
C SER A 71 -7.70 -2.95 -3.89
N LEU A 72 -6.43 -2.58 -3.96
CA LEU A 72 -5.34 -3.54 -4.14
C LEU A 72 -5.22 -4.47 -2.93
N LEU A 73 -5.31 -3.92 -1.73
CA LEU A 73 -5.27 -4.71 -0.51
C LEU A 73 -6.46 -5.66 -0.42
N LYS A 74 -7.63 -5.20 -0.84
CA LYS A 74 -8.82 -6.04 -0.84
C LYS A 74 -8.67 -7.22 -1.79
N LYS A 75 -8.13 -7.00 -2.97
CA LYS A 75 -7.90 -8.07 -3.94
C LYS A 75 -6.87 -9.09 -3.44
N ALA A 76 -5.90 -8.64 -2.66
CA ALA A 76 -4.89 -9.52 -2.08
C ALA A 76 -5.38 -10.24 -0.83
N GLY A 77 -6.58 -9.93 -0.36
CA GLY A 77 -7.14 -10.54 0.85
C GLY A 77 -6.67 -9.91 2.15
N VAL A 78 -5.86 -8.87 2.08
CA VAL A 78 -5.30 -8.22 3.27
C VAL A 78 -6.38 -7.55 4.11
N ILE A 79 -7.32 -6.88 3.47
CA ILE A 79 -8.40 -6.19 4.19
C ILE A 79 -9.25 -7.20 4.95
N ASP A 80 -9.59 -8.32 4.31
CA ASP A 80 -10.38 -9.36 4.96
C ASP A 80 -9.63 -9.97 6.15
N GLU A 81 -8.33 -10.23 5.99
CA GLU A 81 -7.51 -10.74 7.08
C GLU A 81 -7.41 -9.74 8.22
N PHE A 82 -7.22 -8.47 7.88
CA PHE A 82 -7.15 -7.40 8.89
C PHE A 82 -8.45 -7.29 9.68
N LEU A 83 -9.59 -7.29 8.99
CA LEU A 83 -10.90 -7.21 9.66
C LEU A 83 -11.15 -8.43 10.53
N SER A 84 -10.77 -9.61 10.06
CA SER A 84 -10.90 -10.84 10.83
C SER A 84 -10.08 -10.77 12.11
N GLU A 85 -8.84 -10.33 12.03
CA GLU A 85 -7.98 -10.17 13.20
C GLU A 85 -8.53 -9.13 14.18
N LYS A 86 -9.04 -8.03 13.64
CA LYS A 86 -9.60 -6.95 14.44
C LYS A 86 -10.85 -7.41 15.19
N ASN A 87 -11.66 -8.26 14.58
CA ASN A 87 -12.94 -8.72 15.13
C ASN A 87 -12.82 -9.98 15.99
N SER A 88 -11.66 -10.60 16.03
CA SER A 88 -11.48 -11.88 16.71
C SER A 88 -11.15 -11.76 18.19
N LYS A 89 -11.28 -10.59 18.75
CA LYS A 89 -11.06 -10.38 20.18
C LYS A 89 -12.31 -10.70 20.97
#